data_6b237196a46cee12316a8c17312adcaa
#
_entry.id   6b237196a46cee12316a8c17312adcaa
#
_cell.length_a   1.000
_cell.length_b   1.000
_cell.length_c   1.000
_cell.angle_alpha   90.00
_cell.angle_beta   90.00
_cell.angle_gamma   90.00
#
_symmetry.space_group_name_H-M   'P 1'
#
loop_
_entity.id
_entity.type
_entity.pdbx_description
1 polymer ?
#
loop_
_entity_poly.entity_id
_entity_poly.type
_entity_poly.pdbx_seq_one_letter_code
_entity_poly.pdbx_strand_id
1 'polypeptide(L)'
;KNLEGSITILGEKGTVRIGGVAVNDIQHWEFDEAKDYDKKIKEANYESNSVYGFGHPIYYENVIEVLQGKAEPETDGREGLKSLEILVAAYLSAKDNKTISLPLEY
;
A
#
# COMPACT_ATOMS: atom_id res chain seq x y z
N LYS A 1 -9.74 7.98 -18.61
CA LYS A 1 -8.40 7.42 -18.82
C LYS A 1 -7.54 7.75 -17.63
N ASN A 2 -7.06 6.74 -16.92
CA ASN A 2 -6.14 6.93 -15.78
C ASN A 2 -4.80 7.42 -16.33
N LEU A 3 -4.23 8.41 -15.65
CA LEU A 3 -2.92 8.95 -15.98
C LEU A 3 -1.84 8.35 -15.08
N GLU A 4 -2.16 8.19 -13.80
CA GLU A 4 -1.30 7.56 -12.79
C GLU A 4 -2.13 7.02 -11.63
N GLY A 5 -1.54 6.12 -10.84
CA GLY A 5 -2.02 5.80 -9.49
C GLY A 5 -1.11 6.45 -8.47
N SER A 6 -1.68 7.17 -7.49
CA SER A 6 -0.89 7.77 -6.42
C SER A 6 -1.60 7.70 -5.08
N ILE A 7 -0.80 7.60 -4.02
CA ILE A 7 -1.27 7.67 -2.63
C ILE A 7 -0.42 8.70 -1.90
N THR A 8 -1.06 9.66 -1.24
CA THR A 8 -0.38 10.59 -0.34
C THR A 8 -0.93 10.38 1.07
N ILE A 9 -0.04 10.12 2.02
CA ILE A 9 -0.37 9.95 3.43
C ILE A 9 0.20 11.17 4.16
N LEU A 10 -0.68 11.93 4.80
CA LEU A 10 -0.34 13.06 5.66
C LEU A 10 -0.53 12.61 7.10
N GLY A 11 0.55 12.29 7.77
CA GLY A 11 0.54 11.87 9.16
C GLY A 11 1.00 12.98 10.11
N GLU A 12 0.78 12.81 11.41
CA GLU A 12 1.23 13.76 12.43
C GLU A 12 2.76 13.89 12.48
N LYS A 13 3.48 12.83 12.13
CA LYS A 13 4.95 12.73 12.25
C LYS A 13 5.66 12.59 10.93
N GLY A 14 4.97 12.77 9.81
CA GLY A 14 5.59 12.68 8.51
C GLY A 14 4.61 12.62 7.35
N THR A 15 5.17 12.75 6.16
CA THR A 15 4.42 12.73 4.90
C THR A 15 5.09 11.77 3.94
N VAL A 16 4.28 10.92 3.32
CA VAL A 16 4.73 10.00 2.28
C VAL A 16 3.86 10.16 1.03
N ARG A 17 4.48 10.22 -0.13
CA ARG A 17 3.79 10.14 -1.42
C ARG A 17 4.42 9.06 -2.29
N ILE A 18 3.58 8.16 -2.76
CA ILE A 18 3.94 7.13 -3.73
C ILE A 18 3.13 7.37 -4.99
N GLY A 19 3.77 7.26 -6.15
CA GLY A 19 3.16 7.47 -7.44
C GLY A 19 3.84 6.62 -8.52
N GLY A 20 3.79 7.09 -9.76
CA GLY A 20 4.32 6.38 -10.91
C GLY A 20 3.28 5.50 -11.61
N VAL A 21 3.64 4.96 -12.78
CA VAL A 21 2.73 4.17 -13.63
C VAL A 21 2.28 2.86 -12.97
N ALA A 22 3.10 2.31 -12.09
CA ALA A 22 2.86 1.06 -11.36
C ALA A 22 2.90 1.24 -9.83
N VAL A 23 2.67 2.45 -9.33
CA VAL A 23 2.85 2.81 -7.90
C VAL A 23 4.27 2.45 -7.43
N ASN A 24 5.24 2.71 -8.29
CA ASN A 24 6.62 2.22 -8.23
C ASN A 24 7.64 3.34 -7.91
N ASP A 25 7.17 4.54 -7.60
CA ASP A 25 8.00 5.71 -7.38
C ASP A 25 7.64 6.39 -6.06
N ILE A 26 8.57 6.38 -5.11
CA ILE A 26 8.44 7.08 -3.84
C ILE A 26 8.85 8.54 -4.10
N GLN A 27 7.86 9.40 -4.28
CA GLN A 27 8.01 10.79 -4.71
C GLN A 27 8.31 11.72 -3.55
N HIS A 28 7.80 11.39 -2.36
CA HIS A 28 8.04 12.15 -1.14
C HIS A 28 8.14 11.19 0.04
N TRP A 29 9.14 11.43 0.89
CA TRP A 29 9.39 10.67 2.12
C TRP A 29 10.03 11.59 3.14
N GLU A 30 9.27 12.02 4.12
CA GLU A 30 9.72 12.94 5.15
C GLU A 30 9.09 12.60 6.49
N PHE A 31 9.91 12.48 7.52
CA PHE A 31 9.47 12.23 8.90
C PHE A 31 10.23 13.15 9.87
N ASP A 32 9.58 13.48 11.00
CA ASP A 32 10.17 14.27 12.08
C ASP A 32 11.44 13.61 12.64
N GLU A 33 11.43 12.26 12.71
CA GLU A 33 12.56 11.46 13.15
C GLU A 33 13.13 10.65 11.99
N ALA A 34 14.35 10.93 11.60
CA ALA A 34 15.05 10.14 10.58
C ALA A 34 15.38 8.73 11.09
N LYS A 35 15.23 7.75 10.21
CA LYS A 35 15.60 6.35 10.43
C LYS A 35 16.73 5.93 9.49
N ASP A 36 17.49 4.93 9.88
CA ASP A 36 18.63 4.48 9.07
C ASP A 36 18.23 4.03 7.65
N TYR A 37 17.04 3.47 7.49
CA TYR A 37 16.51 3.04 6.19
C TYR A 37 16.08 4.19 5.28
N ASP A 38 15.86 5.41 5.79
CA ASP A 38 15.41 6.55 4.98
C ASP A 38 16.40 6.87 3.85
N LYS A 39 17.69 6.63 4.10
CA LYS A 39 18.74 6.84 3.10
C LYS A 39 18.60 5.92 1.89
N LYS A 40 17.92 4.77 2.08
CA LYS A 40 17.76 3.74 1.05
C LYS A 40 16.38 3.78 0.37
N ILE A 41 15.50 4.66 0.80
CA ILE A 41 14.12 4.70 0.29
C ILE A 41 14.07 4.89 -1.22
N LYS A 42 14.93 5.74 -1.77
CA LYS A 42 15.01 5.97 -3.23
C LYS A 42 15.49 4.74 -4.01
N GLU A 43 16.18 3.81 -3.36
CA GLU A 43 16.62 2.55 -3.98
C GLU A 43 15.45 1.59 -4.22
N ALA A 44 14.32 1.80 -3.55
CA ALA A 44 13.10 1.04 -3.77
C ALA A 44 12.35 1.45 -5.06
N ASN A 45 12.70 2.61 -5.65
CA ASN A 45 12.14 3.06 -6.90
C ASN A 45 12.67 2.20 -8.05
N TYR A 46 11.80 1.90 -9.01
CA TYR A 46 12.20 1.17 -10.22
C TYR A 46 11.43 1.66 -11.43
N GLU A 47 12.01 1.51 -12.61
CA GLU A 47 11.34 1.82 -13.86
C GLU A 47 10.43 0.67 -14.29
N SER A 48 9.23 1.01 -14.73
CA SER A 48 8.27 0.05 -15.29
C SER A 48 7.56 0.62 -16.49
N ASN A 49 7.49 -0.16 -17.55
CA ASN A 49 6.70 0.13 -18.75
C ASN A 49 5.28 -0.47 -18.67
N SER A 50 4.95 -1.10 -17.54
CA SER A 50 3.67 -1.77 -17.30
C SER A 50 3.06 -1.27 -15.99
N VAL A 51 1.74 -1.14 -15.97
CA VAL A 51 0.96 -0.83 -14.77
C VAL A 51 1.03 -1.93 -13.70
N TYR A 52 1.50 -3.11 -14.06
CA TYR A 52 1.63 -4.23 -13.12
C TYR A 52 2.91 -4.19 -12.28
N GLY A 53 3.93 -3.42 -12.70
CA GLY A 53 5.21 -3.36 -11.98
C GLY A 53 5.88 -4.72 -11.81
N PHE A 54 6.68 -4.86 -10.74
CA PHE A 54 7.40 -6.09 -10.39
C PHE A 54 6.89 -6.76 -9.09
N GLY A 55 5.73 -6.37 -8.59
CA GLY A 55 5.18 -6.93 -7.35
C GLY A 55 4.73 -8.39 -7.48
N HIS A 56 4.24 -8.81 -8.64
CA HIS A 56 3.73 -10.16 -8.82
C HIS A 56 4.75 -11.28 -8.58
N PRO A 57 5.99 -11.22 -9.10
CA PRO A 57 7.00 -12.25 -8.80
C PRO A 57 7.24 -12.42 -7.31
N ILE A 58 7.39 -11.31 -6.57
CA ILE A 58 7.63 -11.31 -5.12
C ILE A 58 6.46 -11.93 -4.39
N TYR A 59 5.23 -11.56 -4.76
CA TYR A 59 4.02 -12.16 -4.19
C TYR A 59 3.96 -13.67 -4.41
N TYR A 60 4.21 -14.15 -5.64
CA TYR A 60 4.19 -15.58 -5.93
C TYR A 60 5.32 -16.35 -5.26
N GLU A 61 6.47 -15.73 -5.06
CA GLU A 61 7.57 -16.33 -4.27
C GLU A 61 7.11 -16.60 -2.85
N ASN A 62 6.51 -15.62 -2.17
CA ASN A 62 5.94 -15.83 -0.84
C ASN A 62 4.86 -16.92 -0.83
N VAL A 63 3.94 -16.95 -1.82
CA VAL A 63 2.93 -18.01 -1.93
C VAL A 63 3.58 -19.39 -2.02
N ILE A 64 4.63 -19.55 -2.82
CA ILE A 64 5.35 -20.82 -2.97
C ILE A 64 6.02 -21.22 -1.66
N GLU A 65 6.67 -20.29 -0.97
CA GLU A 65 7.31 -20.53 0.32
C GLU A 65 6.31 -20.96 1.39
N VAL A 66 5.14 -20.31 1.44
CA VAL A 66 4.03 -20.69 2.34
C VAL A 66 3.53 -22.09 2.05
N LEU A 67 3.32 -22.44 0.77
CA LEU A 67 2.89 -23.79 0.38
C LEU A 67 3.95 -24.88 0.71
N GLN A 68 5.21 -24.50 0.77
CA GLN A 68 6.31 -25.37 1.19
C GLN A 68 6.51 -25.42 2.72
N GLY A 69 5.73 -24.66 3.49
CA GLY A 69 5.87 -24.56 4.94
C GLY A 69 7.12 -23.83 5.42
N LYS A 70 7.69 -22.95 4.56
CA LYS A 70 8.92 -22.20 4.85
C LYS A 70 8.67 -20.77 5.32
N ALA A 71 7.49 -20.23 5.06
CA ALA A 71 7.10 -18.86 5.43
C ALA A 71 5.64 -18.79 5.83
N GLU A 72 5.25 -17.66 6.44
CA GLU A 72 3.88 -17.28 6.65
C GLU A 72 3.41 -16.35 5.50
N PRO A 73 2.10 -16.30 5.18
CA PRO A 73 1.60 -15.43 4.15
C PRO A 73 1.74 -13.96 4.54
N GLU A 74 2.43 -13.17 3.72
CA GLU A 74 2.56 -11.71 3.94
C GLU A 74 1.25 -10.97 3.68
N THR A 75 0.43 -11.49 2.76
CA THR A 75 -0.88 -10.93 2.40
C THR A 75 -1.91 -12.04 2.37
N ASP A 76 -2.60 -12.25 3.48
CA ASP A 76 -3.71 -13.20 3.57
C ASP A 76 -5.08 -12.52 3.36
N GLY A 77 -6.16 -13.30 3.47
CA GLY A 77 -7.52 -12.78 3.33
C GLY A 77 -7.89 -11.76 4.40
N ARG A 78 -7.27 -11.78 5.58
CA ARG A 78 -7.51 -10.81 6.64
C ARG A 78 -6.89 -9.46 6.32
N GLU A 79 -5.69 -9.45 5.74
CA GLU A 79 -5.06 -8.22 5.24
C GLU A 79 -5.86 -7.65 4.06
N GLY A 80 -6.37 -8.51 3.18
CA GLY A 80 -7.29 -8.10 2.11
C GLY A 80 -8.59 -7.50 2.64
N LEU A 81 -9.14 -8.05 3.73
CA LEU A 81 -10.34 -7.52 4.39
C LEU A 81 -10.11 -6.09 4.90
N LYS A 82 -8.98 -5.80 5.55
CA LYS A 82 -8.65 -4.44 6.03
C LYS A 82 -8.67 -3.41 4.90
N SER A 83 -8.11 -3.77 3.75
CA SER A 83 -8.12 -2.88 2.56
C SER A 83 -9.55 -2.68 2.03
N LEU A 84 -10.35 -3.74 1.99
CA LEU A 84 -11.75 -3.67 1.56
C LEU A 84 -12.60 -2.83 2.52
N GLU A 85 -12.38 -2.94 3.83
CA GLU A 85 -13.09 -2.15 4.84
C GLU A 85 -12.91 -0.65 4.64
N ILE A 86 -11.69 -0.19 4.29
CA ILE A 86 -11.45 1.23 3.99
C ILE A 86 -12.33 1.70 2.84
N LEU A 87 -12.41 0.91 1.77
CA LEU A 87 -13.25 1.22 0.62
C LEU A 87 -14.74 1.26 0.99
N VAL A 88 -15.22 0.24 1.71
CA VAL A 88 -16.61 0.15 2.16
C VAL A 88 -16.95 1.31 3.10
N ALA A 89 -16.06 1.64 4.05
CA ALA A 89 -16.25 2.76 4.96
C ALA A 89 -16.36 4.10 4.21
N ALA A 90 -15.57 4.29 3.15
CA ALA A 90 -15.67 5.50 2.32
C ALA A 90 -17.05 5.61 1.64
N TYR A 91 -17.57 4.51 1.09
CA TYR A 91 -18.93 4.49 0.52
C TYR A 91 -20.01 4.73 1.56
N LEU A 92 -19.91 4.12 2.74
CA LEU A 92 -20.87 4.33 3.83
C LEU A 92 -20.83 5.78 4.32
N SER A 93 -19.63 6.34 4.48
CA SER A 93 -19.45 7.74 4.87
C SER A 93 -20.09 8.70 3.87
N ALA A 94 -19.86 8.48 2.58
CA ALA A 94 -20.45 9.28 1.53
C ALA A 94 -21.98 9.15 1.48
N LYS A 95 -22.50 7.94 1.64
CA LYS A 95 -23.95 7.67 1.62
C LYS A 95 -24.68 8.31 2.79
N ASP A 96 -24.13 8.15 4.00
CA ASP A 96 -24.79 8.54 5.24
C ASP A 96 -24.37 9.93 5.72
N ASN A 97 -23.41 10.57 5.01
CA ASN A 97 -22.81 11.87 5.33
C ASN A 97 -22.31 11.93 6.78
N LYS A 98 -21.60 10.89 7.21
CA LYS A 98 -21.08 10.75 8.58
C LYS A 98 -19.68 10.12 8.60
N THR A 99 -18.97 10.33 9.71
CA THR A 99 -17.70 9.61 9.99
C THR A 99 -18.00 8.14 10.25
N ILE A 100 -17.22 7.26 9.64
CA ILE A 100 -17.28 5.81 9.86
C ILE A 100 -16.02 5.37 10.58
N SER A 101 -16.19 4.69 11.70
CA SER A 101 -15.08 4.09 12.45
C SER A 101 -14.69 2.74 11.87
N LEU A 102 -13.41 2.41 11.96
CA LEU A 102 -12.87 1.09 11.59
C LEU A 102 -12.32 0.38 12.86
N PRO A 103 -12.36 -0.95 12.91
CA PRO A 103 -12.95 -1.87 11.91
C PRO A 103 -14.47 -1.74 11.83
N LEU A 104 -15.04 -2.18 10.69
CA LEU A 104 -16.48 -2.22 10.54
C LEU A 104 -17.08 -3.34 11.41
N GLU A 105 -18.25 -3.09 12.00
CA GLU A 105 -19.05 -4.11 12.66
C GLU A 105 -19.96 -4.77 11.62
N TYR A 106 -19.93 -6.11 11.55
CA TYR A 106 -20.70 -6.92 10.61
C TYR A 106 -21.86 -7.63 11.29
#